data_e6811bed68c3dc6669c8c3dbcab52cf1
#
_entry.id   e6811bed68c3dc6669c8c3dbcab52cf1
#
_cell.length_a   1.000
_cell.length_b   1.000
_cell.length_c   1.000
_cell.angle_alpha   90.00
_cell.angle_beta   90.00
_cell.angle_gamma   90.00
#
_symmetry.space_group_name_H-M   'P 1'
#
loop_
_entity.id
_entity.type
_entity.pdbx_description
1 polymer ?
#
loop_
_entity_poly.entity_id
_entity_poly.type
_entity_poly.pdbx_seq_one_letter_code
_entity_poly.pdbx_strand_id
1 'polypeptide(L)'
;LTRTLRLDAGIVISASHNPFADNGIKFFGSDGKKLSDATETQIEALLQDPMGCNPSESLGKAKRLEDATGRYVEFCKSTFPTALDLRGLKIVVDCANGAAYQATPAVLRELGATVHEIAVSPDGFNINANVGAVHPALLQASVLEHKADLGIALDGDADRLQMVNADGRLLNGDELLYIVVMDRA
;
A
#
# COMPACT_ATOMS: atom_id res chain seq x y z
N LEU A 1 -3.48 -6.18 -10.13
CA LEU A 1 -4.70 -5.88 -10.93
C LEU A 1 -4.40 -5.94 -12.42
N THR A 2 -3.37 -5.27 -12.95
CA THR A 2 -3.03 -5.26 -14.39
C THR A 2 -3.03 -6.66 -14.99
N ARG A 3 -2.24 -7.58 -14.41
CA ARG A 3 -2.16 -8.98 -14.85
C ARG A 3 -3.49 -9.73 -14.70
N THR A 4 -4.15 -9.58 -13.54
CA THR A 4 -5.40 -10.32 -13.25
C THR A 4 -6.54 -9.92 -14.18
N LEU A 5 -6.60 -8.66 -14.57
CA LEU A 5 -7.62 -8.12 -15.48
C LEU A 5 -7.20 -8.20 -16.95
N ARG A 6 -5.99 -8.75 -17.24
CA ARG A 6 -5.42 -8.86 -18.59
C ARG A 6 -5.37 -7.53 -19.33
N LEU A 7 -4.94 -6.48 -18.63
CA LEU A 7 -4.76 -5.14 -19.19
C LEU A 7 -3.40 -5.05 -19.88
N ASP A 8 -3.29 -4.19 -20.90
CA ASP A 8 -2.07 -3.99 -21.66
C ASP A 8 -0.99 -3.26 -20.85
N ALA A 9 -1.39 -2.34 -19.96
CA ALA A 9 -0.50 -1.58 -19.09
C ALA A 9 -1.22 -1.15 -17.81
N GLY A 10 -0.44 -0.75 -16.81
CA GLY A 10 -0.90 -0.12 -15.58
C GLY A 10 -0.16 1.19 -15.33
N ILE A 11 -0.88 2.16 -14.77
CA ILE A 11 -0.30 3.43 -14.34
C ILE A 11 -0.69 3.67 -12.89
N VAL A 12 0.29 4.03 -12.06
CA VAL A 12 0.08 4.41 -10.66
C VAL A 12 0.64 5.80 -10.44
N ILE A 13 -0.17 6.67 -9.86
CA ILE A 13 0.26 7.98 -9.37
C ILE A 13 0.47 7.84 -7.87
N SER A 14 1.67 8.14 -7.39
CA SER A 14 2.04 7.93 -5.98
C SER A 14 3.09 8.94 -5.53
N ALA A 15 2.97 9.38 -4.28
CA ALA A 15 4.01 10.11 -3.58
C ALA A 15 4.98 9.18 -2.82
N SER A 16 4.73 7.85 -2.81
CA SER A 16 5.47 6.89 -1.99
C SER A 16 5.52 7.33 -0.52
N HIS A 17 6.70 7.55 0.04
CA HIS A 17 6.90 8.02 1.41
C HIS A 17 7.06 9.56 1.52
N ASN A 18 6.94 10.28 0.40
CA ASN A 18 7.10 11.72 0.33
C ASN A 18 5.78 12.46 0.66
N PRO A 19 5.83 13.78 0.89
CA PRO A 19 4.63 14.61 0.93
C PRO A 19 3.93 14.65 -0.43
N PHE A 20 2.67 15.03 -0.44
CA PHE A 20 1.80 15.03 -1.64
C PHE A 20 2.37 15.80 -2.85
N ALA A 21 3.16 16.85 -2.61
CA ALA A 21 3.75 17.67 -3.67
C ALA A 21 4.81 16.90 -4.50
N ASP A 22 5.42 15.89 -3.93
CA ASP A 22 6.49 15.09 -4.56
C ASP A 22 5.94 13.76 -5.11
N ASN A 23 4.77 13.81 -5.75
CA ASN A 23 4.22 12.64 -6.43
C ASN A 23 4.85 12.41 -7.80
N GLY A 24 4.75 11.18 -8.29
CA GLY A 24 5.26 10.75 -9.58
C GLY A 24 4.39 9.67 -10.20
N ILE A 25 4.76 9.27 -11.41
CA ILE A 25 4.04 8.26 -12.19
C ILE A 25 4.92 7.00 -12.28
N LYS A 26 4.33 5.84 -11.99
CA LYS A 26 4.95 4.52 -12.16
C LYS A 26 4.19 3.76 -13.25
N PHE A 27 4.91 3.17 -14.21
CA PHE A 27 4.35 2.37 -15.29
C PHE A 27 4.59 0.88 -15.06
N PHE A 28 3.58 0.08 -15.40
CA PHE A 28 3.61 -1.38 -15.28
C PHE A 28 3.21 -2.01 -16.61
N GLY A 29 3.88 -3.09 -16.97
CA GLY A 29 3.54 -3.90 -18.14
C GLY A 29 2.31 -4.79 -17.89
N SER A 30 1.85 -5.48 -18.93
CA SER A 30 0.74 -6.44 -18.88
C SER A 30 0.98 -7.60 -17.91
N ASP A 31 2.25 -7.92 -17.63
CA ASP A 31 2.67 -8.91 -16.62
C ASP A 31 2.54 -8.40 -15.17
N GLY A 32 2.21 -7.13 -14.98
CA GLY A 32 2.08 -6.48 -13.67
C GLY A 32 3.41 -6.09 -13.02
N LYS A 33 4.52 -6.14 -13.76
CA LYS A 33 5.84 -5.70 -13.29
C LYS A 33 6.12 -4.27 -13.74
N LYS A 34 6.94 -3.55 -12.97
CA LYS A 34 7.45 -2.24 -13.37
C LYS A 34 8.17 -2.37 -14.71
N LEU A 35 8.04 -1.37 -15.59
CA LEU A 35 8.77 -1.33 -16.85
C LEU A 35 10.28 -1.28 -16.60
N SER A 36 11.06 -1.72 -17.58
CA SER A 36 12.52 -1.61 -17.52
C SER A 36 12.95 -0.14 -17.63
N ASP A 37 14.08 0.20 -17.03
CA ASP A 37 14.63 1.56 -17.08
C ASP A 37 14.84 2.02 -18.55
N ALA A 38 15.21 1.09 -19.45
CA ALA A 38 15.34 1.38 -20.87
C ALA A 38 14.00 1.80 -21.52
N THR A 39 12.91 1.16 -21.12
CA THR A 39 11.56 1.51 -21.61
C THR A 39 11.09 2.84 -20.99
N GLU A 40 11.34 3.05 -19.70
CA GLU A 40 11.03 4.32 -19.04
C GLU A 40 11.77 5.50 -19.69
N THR A 41 13.06 5.34 -20.00
CA THR A 41 13.85 6.35 -20.73
C THR A 41 13.26 6.66 -22.11
N GLN A 42 12.75 5.64 -22.84
CA GLN A 42 12.07 5.87 -24.12
C GLN A 42 10.78 6.66 -23.95
N ILE A 43 9.98 6.37 -22.91
CA ILE A 43 8.77 7.13 -22.60
C ILE A 43 9.11 8.59 -22.27
N GLU A 44 10.13 8.82 -21.45
CA GLU A 44 10.61 10.16 -21.12
C GLU A 44 11.06 10.94 -22.35
N ALA A 45 11.77 10.30 -23.29
CA ALA A 45 12.18 10.92 -24.52
C ALA A 45 10.99 11.41 -25.36
N LEU A 46 9.89 10.65 -25.39
CA LEU A 46 8.66 11.04 -26.11
C LEU A 46 7.97 12.29 -25.56
N LEU A 47 8.28 12.69 -24.32
CA LEU A 47 7.75 13.96 -23.75
C LEU A 47 8.30 15.20 -24.47
N GLN A 48 9.40 15.06 -25.21
CA GLN A 48 9.97 16.15 -26.02
C GLN A 48 9.31 16.28 -27.41
N ASP A 49 8.55 15.27 -27.82
CA ASP A 49 7.87 15.26 -29.11
C ASP A 49 6.54 16.01 -29.05
N PRO A 50 6.08 16.59 -30.15
CA PRO A 50 4.74 17.17 -30.21
C PRO A 50 3.67 16.13 -29.91
N MET A 51 2.76 16.45 -28.97
CA MET A 51 1.68 15.54 -28.61
C MET A 51 0.72 15.33 -29.79
N GLY A 52 0.66 14.10 -30.30
CA GLY A 52 -0.34 13.66 -31.26
C GLY A 52 -1.66 13.30 -30.56
N CYS A 53 -2.78 13.63 -31.21
CA CYS A 53 -4.10 13.23 -30.73
C CYS A 53 -4.76 12.26 -31.69
N ASN A 54 -5.39 11.21 -31.15
CA ASN A 54 -6.23 10.32 -31.97
C ASN A 54 -7.52 11.07 -32.42
N PRO A 55 -8.07 10.73 -33.59
CA PRO A 55 -9.36 11.22 -34.01
C PRO A 55 -10.47 10.74 -33.04
N SER A 56 -11.55 11.52 -32.92
CA SER A 56 -12.61 11.31 -31.93
C SER A 56 -13.24 9.91 -31.98
N GLU A 57 -13.35 9.32 -33.16
CA GLU A 57 -13.87 7.97 -33.39
C GLU A 57 -12.96 6.86 -32.83
N SER A 58 -11.68 7.15 -32.61
CA SER A 58 -10.67 6.23 -32.07
C SER A 58 -10.44 6.40 -30.56
N LEU A 59 -11.15 7.32 -29.91
CA LEU A 59 -11.01 7.52 -28.47
C LEU A 59 -11.68 6.38 -27.69
N GLY A 60 -10.95 5.85 -26.71
CA GLY A 60 -11.47 4.89 -25.76
C GLY A 60 -12.44 5.51 -24.75
N LYS A 61 -13.09 4.67 -23.97
CA LYS A 61 -14.00 5.09 -22.88
C LYS A 61 -13.41 4.74 -21.53
N ALA A 62 -13.39 5.70 -20.61
CA ALA A 62 -13.06 5.44 -19.22
C ALA A 62 -14.15 4.57 -18.57
N LYS A 63 -13.72 3.55 -17.84
CA LYS A 63 -14.59 2.67 -17.05
C LYS A 63 -14.02 2.54 -15.64
N ARG A 64 -14.83 2.83 -14.64
CA ARG A 64 -14.47 2.61 -13.24
C ARG A 64 -14.60 1.13 -12.88
N LEU A 65 -13.62 0.60 -12.16
CA LEU A 65 -13.66 -0.75 -11.61
C LEU A 65 -14.04 -0.66 -10.13
N GLU A 66 -15.30 -0.92 -9.81
CA GLU A 66 -15.85 -0.75 -8.45
C GLU A 66 -15.34 -1.81 -7.46
N ASP A 67 -14.99 -3.01 -7.93
CA ASP A 67 -14.55 -4.13 -7.10
C ASP A 67 -13.02 -4.28 -6.96
N ALA A 68 -12.25 -3.27 -7.37
CA ALA A 68 -10.79 -3.30 -7.37
C ALA A 68 -10.20 -3.59 -5.97
N THR A 69 -10.72 -2.90 -4.96
CA THR A 69 -10.27 -3.08 -3.56
C THR A 69 -10.56 -4.48 -3.05
N GLY A 70 -11.76 -5.01 -3.26
CA GLY A 70 -12.13 -6.36 -2.86
C GLY A 70 -11.26 -7.43 -3.51
N ARG A 71 -10.96 -7.30 -4.81
CA ARG A 71 -10.02 -8.20 -5.51
C ARG A 71 -8.63 -8.18 -4.91
N TYR A 72 -8.16 -7.00 -4.50
CA TYR A 72 -6.84 -6.86 -3.87
C TYR A 72 -6.84 -7.43 -2.45
N VAL A 73 -7.90 -7.22 -1.67
CA VAL A 73 -8.07 -7.82 -0.34
C VAL A 73 -8.01 -9.35 -0.43
N GLU A 74 -8.75 -9.96 -1.36
CA GLU A 74 -8.70 -11.42 -1.56
C GLU A 74 -7.31 -11.91 -1.97
N PHE A 75 -6.62 -11.16 -2.83
CA PHE A 75 -5.24 -11.48 -3.20
C PHE A 75 -4.33 -11.45 -1.97
N CYS A 76 -4.39 -10.42 -1.13
CA CYS A 76 -3.57 -10.32 0.08
C CYS A 76 -3.87 -11.49 1.05
N LYS A 77 -5.14 -11.79 1.29
CA LYS A 77 -5.54 -12.91 2.15
C LYS A 77 -5.04 -14.25 1.62
N SER A 78 -5.01 -14.44 0.30
CA SER A 78 -4.52 -15.68 -0.31
C SER A 78 -3.04 -15.95 -0.07
N THR A 79 -2.26 -14.94 0.34
CA THR A 79 -0.85 -15.08 0.71
C THR A 79 -0.66 -15.45 2.18
N PHE A 80 -1.71 -15.33 2.99
CA PHE A 80 -1.68 -15.67 4.41
C PHE A 80 -1.84 -17.19 4.59
N PRO A 81 -1.07 -17.85 5.50
CA PRO A 81 -1.17 -19.28 5.70
C PRO A 81 -2.58 -19.68 6.15
N THR A 82 -3.22 -20.63 5.44
CA THR A 82 -4.60 -21.06 5.71
C THR A 82 -4.81 -21.75 7.05
N ALA A 83 -3.73 -22.20 7.68
CA ALA A 83 -3.76 -22.82 9.01
C ALA A 83 -3.75 -21.80 10.16
N LEU A 84 -3.53 -20.52 9.85
CA LEU A 84 -3.44 -19.44 10.82
C LEU A 84 -4.60 -18.47 10.66
N ASP A 85 -4.90 -17.73 11.73
CA ASP A 85 -5.79 -16.58 11.73
C ASP A 85 -5.29 -15.52 12.73
N LEU A 86 -5.93 -14.36 12.73
CA LEU A 86 -5.60 -13.27 13.64
C LEU A 86 -6.65 -13.08 14.76
N ARG A 87 -7.48 -14.10 15.02
CA ARG A 87 -8.52 -14.03 16.05
C ARG A 87 -7.92 -13.84 17.45
N GLY A 88 -8.50 -12.91 18.19
CA GLY A 88 -8.03 -12.53 19.52
C GLY A 88 -6.94 -11.48 19.53
N LEU A 89 -6.31 -11.17 18.39
CA LEU A 89 -5.36 -10.07 18.29
C LEU A 89 -6.05 -8.74 18.10
N LYS A 90 -5.58 -7.74 18.83
CA LYS A 90 -5.94 -6.33 18.68
C LYS A 90 -4.78 -5.61 18.00
N ILE A 91 -5.02 -5.05 16.83
CA ILE A 91 -4.00 -4.42 15.99
C ILE A 91 -4.35 -2.96 15.75
N VAL A 92 -3.41 -2.06 15.95
CA VAL A 92 -3.49 -0.68 15.45
C VAL A 92 -2.82 -0.63 14.09
N VAL A 93 -3.50 -0.08 13.08
CA VAL A 93 -2.92 0.10 11.74
C VAL A 93 -2.92 1.57 11.35
N ASP A 94 -1.74 2.04 10.95
CA ASP A 94 -1.50 3.37 10.39
C ASP A 94 -1.29 3.23 8.88
N CYS A 95 -2.23 3.75 8.09
CA CYS A 95 -2.19 3.67 6.63
C CYS A 95 -1.63 4.95 5.96
N ALA A 96 -1.00 5.84 6.74
CA ALA A 96 -0.36 7.07 6.23
C ALA A 96 -1.26 7.97 5.36
N ASN A 97 -2.60 7.87 5.47
CA ASN A 97 -3.57 8.44 4.52
C ASN A 97 -3.23 8.10 3.06
N GLY A 98 -2.63 6.93 2.84
CA GLY A 98 -2.12 6.46 1.55
C GLY A 98 -3.02 5.41 0.90
N ALA A 99 -2.49 4.71 -0.09
CA ALA A 99 -3.23 3.76 -0.93
C ALA A 99 -3.85 2.58 -0.17
N ALA A 100 -3.26 2.20 0.96
CA ALA A 100 -3.70 1.04 1.75
C ALA A 100 -4.89 1.32 2.69
N TYR A 101 -5.41 2.54 2.77
CA TYR A 101 -6.39 2.98 3.76
C TYR A 101 -7.67 2.13 3.84
N GLN A 102 -8.09 1.53 2.74
CA GLN A 102 -9.23 0.60 2.69
C GLN A 102 -8.80 -0.86 2.77
N ALA A 103 -7.74 -1.22 2.03
CA ALA A 103 -7.36 -2.60 1.86
C ALA A 103 -6.76 -3.23 3.12
N THR A 104 -5.80 -2.55 3.77
CA THR A 104 -5.10 -3.14 4.93
C THR A 104 -6.02 -3.39 6.12
N PRO A 105 -6.87 -2.43 6.55
CA PRO A 105 -7.82 -2.71 7.63
C PRO A 105 -8.79 -3.84 7.29
N ALA A 106 -9.26 -3.92 6.02
CA ALA A 106 -10.16 -4.97 5.58
C ALA A 106 -9.49 -6.35 5.64
N VAL A 107 -8.26 -6.49 5.13
CA VAL A 107 -7.49 -7.74 5.20
C VAL A 107 -7.34 -8.23 6.64
N LEU A 108 -6.91 -7.35 7.55
CA LEU A 108 -6.69 -7.72 8.95
C LEU A 108 -8.00 -8.14 9.64
N ARG A 109 -9.11 -7.43 9.39
CA ARG A 109 -10.42 -7.80 9.95
C ARG A 109 -10.92 -9.12 9.40
N GLU A 110 -10.80 -9.35 8.11
CA GLU A 110 -11.25 -10.57 7.47
C GLU A 110 -10.40 -11.80 7.88
N LEU A 111 -9.15 -11.57 8.31
CA LEU A 111 -8.32 -12.58 8.96
C LEU A 111 -8.65 -12.78 10.45
N GLY A 112 -9.55 -11.99 11.02
CA GLY A 112 -10.08 -12.16 12.37
C GLY A 112 -9.59 -11.18 13.42
N ALA A 113 -8.72 -10.22 13.11
CA ALA A 113 -8.22 -9.25 14.07
C ALA A 113 -9.27 -8.21 14.47
N THR A 114 -9.18 -7.70 15.70
CA THR A 114 -9.79 -6.44 16.11
C THR A 114 -8.88 -5.31 15.68
N VAL A 115 -9.34 -4.42 14.79
CA VAL A 115 -8.51 -3.41 14.14
C VAL A 115 -8.92 -2.00 14.57
N HIS A 116 -7.94 -1.24 15.09
CA HIS A 116 -8.02 0.20 15.26
C HIS A 116 -7.26 0.89 14.13
N GLU A 117 -7.94 1.79 13.43
CA GLU A 117 -7.40 2.48 12.27
C GLU A 117 -6.95 3.89 12.63
N ILE A 118 -5.79 4.29 12.13
CA ILE A 118 -5.31 5.67 12.13
C ILE A 118 -4.83 6.05 10.74
N ALA A 119 -4.92 7.33 10.40
CA ALA A 119 -4.53 7.86 9.10
C ALA A 119 -5.18 7.11 7.91
N VAL A 120 -6.51 6.97 7.94
CA VAL A 120 -7.33 6.29 6.91
C VAL A 120 -8.32 7.24 6.21
N SER A 121 -8.10 8.53 6.29
CA SER A 121 -8.98 9.56 5.70
C SER A 121 -8.21 10.46 4.75
N PRO A 122 -7.78 9.96 3.58
CA PRO A 122 -7.02 10.73 2.61
C PRO A 122 -7.86 11.91 2.07
N ASP A 123 -7.27 13.10 2.06
CA ASP A 123 -7.88 14.33 1.52
C ASP A 123 -7.16 14.88 0.28
N GLY A 124 -6.11 14.17 -0.19
CA GLY A 124 -5.28 14.57 -1.33
C GLY A 124 -4.05 15.39 -0.93
N PHE A 125 -3.94 15.85 0.31
CA PHE A 125 -2.84 16.69 0.79
C PHE A 125 -2.14 16.11 2.04
N ASN A 126 -2.76 15.17 2.73
CA ASN A 126 -2.34 14.67 4.03
C ASN A 126 -1.56 13.35 3.99
N ILE A 127 -1.22 12.83 2.82
CA ILE A 127 -0.43 11.59 2.68
C ILE A 127 0.92 11.73 3.40
N ASN A 128 1.28 10.76 4.25
CA ASN A 128 2.51 10.73 5.05
C ASN A 128 2.71 11.93 6.01
N ALA A 129 1.70 12.79 6.21
CA ALA A 129 1.82 13.99 7.00
C ALA A 129 1.83 13.67 8.51
N ASN A 130 3.02 13.51 9.10
CA ASN A 130 3.24 13.14 10.51
C ASN A 130 2.61 11.80 10.92
N VAL A 131 2.41 10.90 9.98
CA VAL A 131 1.82 9.56 10.15
C VAL A 131 2.57 8.53 9.33
N GLY A 132 2.24 7.26 9.51
CA GLY A 132 2.76 6.15 8.74
C GLY A 132 4.19 5.73 9.14
N ALA A 133 4.80 4.90 8.30
CA ALA A 133 6.07 4.22 8.59
C ALA A 133 7.26 5.18 8.81
N VAL A 134 7.20 6.39 8.26
CA VAL A 134 8.26 7.41 8.44
C VAL A 134 8.05 8.30 9.68
N HIS A 135 6.86 8.25 10.30
CA HIS A 135 6.50 9.00 11.51
C HIS A 135 5.73 8.12 12.50
N PRO A 136 6.37 7.10 13.10
CA PRO A 136 5.68 6.06 13.91
C PRO A 136 5.21 6.52 15.29
N ALA A 137 5.44 7.75 15.70
CA ALA A 137 5.12 8.23 17.05
C ALA A 137 3.62 8.13 17.37
N LEU A 138 2.75 8.43 16.41
CA LEU A 138 1.29 8.30 16.60
C LEU A 138 0.90 6.84 16.75
N LEU A 139 1.48 5.93 15.97
CA LEU A 139 1.26 4.49 16.10
C LEU A 139 1.66 3.99 17.48
N GLN A 140 2.85 4.38 17.98
CA GLN A 140 3.34 3.96 19.30
C GLN A 140 2.38 4.42 20.42
N ALA A 141 1.93 5.66 20.39
CA ALA A 141 0.97 6.19 21.33
C ALA A 141 -0.37 5.45 21.26
N SER A 142 -0.88 5.19 20.06
CA SER A 142 -2.16 4.50 19.84
C SER A 142 -2.12 3.03 20.29
N VAL A 143 -1.00 2.32 20.11
CA VAL A 143 -0.83 0.95 20.63
C VAL A 143 -1.01 0.91 22.14
N LEU A 144 -0.38 1.83 22.86
CA LEU A 144 -0.48 1.91 24.32
C LEU A 144 -1.89 2.32 24.77
N GLU A 145 -2.48 3.33 24.14
CA GLU A 145 -3.82 3.84 24.45
C GLU A 145 -4.88 2.74 24.31
N HIS A 146 -4.86 2.03 23.19
CA HIS A 146 -5.82 0.97 22.90
C HIS A 146 -5.45 -0.38 23.51
N LYS A 147 -4.31 -0.48 24.21
CA LYS A 147 -3.77 -1.75 24.73
C LYS A 147 -3.79 -2.82 23.64
N ALA A 148 -3.22 -2.48 22.49
CA ALA A 148 -3.14 -3.37 21.36
C ALA A 148 -1.94 -4.33 21.49
N ASP A 149 -2.08 -5.51 20.91
CA ASP A 149 -1.00 -6.52 20.90
C ASP A 149 0.12 -6.11 19.93
N LEU A 150 -0.25 -5.36 18.87
CA LEU A 150 0.65 -5.01 17.78
C LEU A 150 0.21 -3.70 17.12
N GLY A 151 1.20 -2.91 16.69
CA GLY A 151 1.02 -1.80 15.77
C GLY A 151 1.69 -2.06 14.43
N ILE A 152 1.04 -1.65 13.35
CA ILE A 152 1.55 -1.73 11.97
C ILE A 152 1.44 -0.35 11.34
N ALA A 153 2.55 0.21 10.84
CA ALA A 153 2.55 1.42 10.03
C ALA A 153 3.05 1.11 8.62
N LEU A 154 2.33 1.62 7.65
CA LEU A 154 2.68 1.61 6.23
C LEU A 154 3.05 3.01 5.78
N ASP A 155 3.75 3.15 4.66
CA ASP A 155 3.90 4.43 3.98
C ASP A 155 2.82 4.63 2.90
N GLY A 156 2.88 5.74 2.18
CA GLY A 156 1.82 6.17 1.27
C GLY A 156 1.46 5.19 0.17
N ASP A 157 2.39 4.39 -0.36
CA ASP A 157 2.12 3.33 -1.35
C ASP A 157 2.23 1.91 -0.76
N ALA A 158 2.44 1.81 0.56
CA ALA A 158 2.43 0.59 1.35
C ALA A 158 3.51 -0.44 0.95
N ASP A 159 4.66 0.02 0.46
CA ASP A 159 5.81 -0.84 0.18
C ASP A 159 6.82 -0.88 1.34
N ARG A 160 6.63 -0.05 2.37
CA ARG A 160 7.41 -0.01 3.61
C ARG A 160 6.55 -0.36 4.80
N LEU A 161 7.19 -1.04 5.77
CA LEU A 161 6.56 -1.50 7.00
C LEU A 161 7.37 -1.08 8.21
N GLN A 162 6.69 -0.56 9.22
CA GLN A 162 7.20 -0.46 10.59
C GLN A 162 6.24 -1.18 11.54
N MET A 163 6.77 -1.81 12.57
CA MET A 163 5.96 -2.50 13.57
C MET A 163 6.28 -2.03 14.97
N VAL A 164 5.26 -2.03 15.83
CA VAL A 164 5.33 -1.64 17.24
C VAL A 164 4.78 -2.79 18.07
N ASN A 165 5.51 -3.21 19.12
CA ASN A 165 5.04 -4.25 20.05
C ASN A 165 4.03 -3.69 21.06
N ALA A 166 3.45 -4.55 21.88
CA ALA A 166 2.45 -4.18 22.89
C ALA A 166 2.94 -3.16 23.93
N ASP A 167 4.26 -3.04 24.14
CA ASP A 167 4.86 -2.07 25.05
C ASP A 167 5.09 -0.69 24.40
N GLY A 168 4.64 -0.49 23.17
CA GLY A 168 4.85 0.75 22.41
C GLY A 168 6.27 0.89 21.82
N ARG A 169 7.09 -0.18 21.88
CA ARG A 169 8.45 -0.16 21.33
C ARG A 169 8.43 -0.42 19.82
N LEU A 170 9.08 0.46 19.08
CA LEU A 170 9.31 0.27 17.63
C LEU A 170 10.31 -0.88 17.43
N LEU A 171 9.96 -1.82 16.55
CA LEU A 171 10.82 -2.90 16.11
C LEU A 171 11.67 -2.43 14.93
N ASN A 172 12.96 -2.70 14.95
CA ASN A 172 13.83 -2.37 13.82
C ASN A 172 13.75 -3.43 12.71
N GLY A 173 14.29 -3.10 11.52
CA GLY A 173 14.23 -3.99 10.36
C GLY A 173 14.93 -5.33 10.57
N ASP A 174 16.03 -5.37 11.34
CA ASP A 174 16.77 -6.61 11.62
C ASP A 174 15.96 -7.53 12.54
N GLU A 175 15.23 -6.98 13.52
CA GLU A 175 14.32 -7.73 14.36
C GLU A 175 13.18 -8.37 13.55
N LEU A 176 12.60 -7.61 12.61
CA LEU A 176 11.56 -8.12 11.71
C LEU A 176 12.08 -9.20 10.77
N LEU A 177 13.27 -9.00 10.20
CA LEU A 177 13.93 -10.01 9.36
C LEU A 177 14.25 -11.28 10.17
N TYR A 178 14.73 -11.13 11.42
CA TYR A 178 14.98 -12.27 12.30
C TYR A 178 13.71 -13.10 12.52
N ILE A 179 12.57 -12.47 12.81
CA ILE A 179 11.28 -13.16 12.99
C ILE A 179 10.92 -13.96 11.73
N VAL A 180 11.01 -13.32 10.54
CA VAL A 180 10.68 -13.98 9.25
C VAL A 180 11.61 -15.16 8.96
N VAL A 181 12.90 -15.03 9.25
CA VAL A 181 13.88 -16.10 9.04
C VAL A 181 13.60 -17.28 9.99
N MET A 182 13.32 -16.99 11.26
CA MET A 182 13.04 -18.03 12.25
C MET A 182 11.73 -18.79 11.99
N ASP A 183 10.74 -18.13 11.40
CA ASP A 183 9.48 -18.78 11.02
C ASP A 183 9.66 -19.75 9.83
N ARG A 184 10.69 -19.56 9.00
CA ARG A 184 10.96 -20.38 7.81
C ARG A 184 12.08 -21.40 7.98
N ALA A 185 12.75 -21.41 9.12
CA ALA A 185 13.83 -22.35 9.43
C ALA A 185 13.30 -23.68 10.00
#